data_9b62f4ea986a775644d1ecf16c3d5622
#
_entry.id   9b62f4ea986a775644d1ecf16c3d5622
#
_cell.length_a   1.000
_cell.length_b   1.000
_cell.length_c   1.000
_cell.angle_alpha   90.00
_cell.angle_beta   90.00
_cell.angle_gamma   90.00
#
_symmetry.space_group_name_H-M   'P 1'
#
loop_
_entity.id
_entity.type
_entity.pdbx_description
1 polymer ?
#
loop_
_entity_poly.entity_id
_entity_poly.type
_entity_poly.pdbx_seq_one_letter_code
_entity_poly.pdbx_strand_id
1 'polypeptide(L)'
;MLITTALFAASFLWPFDNIGIANAEDELTYHEDVEDAVAEMREAMKERETEVTIGIIGTTDQDGLRQSISELLNRATEHTGKPDEGDYINFQYASYKGEARTTHSGALPAIEIKYDLSYYDNAEQEAAVSAKIDEILDGLDLERKTDYEKVEAIHEYLCKNVKYEEAESSDDVRRTAYGALVEGRAVCQGYCVALYRLLLEAGVDNRVIFGNGVGPNGESAAHTWNIVDLYGDYYYVDITWDDAAGTEEYFLIPAGAGFEDEHIPGEEYDENFFTEKYPVASEAFAGDVMGSFDKIMWAAQDLEAAVLSIAAEEA
;
A
#
# COMPACT_ATOMS: atom_id res chain seq x y z
N MET A 1 21.66 -12.85 -5.92
CA MET A 1 20.57 -13.64 -6.52
C MET A 1 20.16 -14.69 -5.50
N LEU A 2 19.32 -14.28 -4.56
CA LEU A 2 18.76 -15.17 -3.55
C LEU A 2 17.74 -16.08 -4.24
N ILE A 3 18.03 -17.37 -4.28
CA ILE A 3 17.08 -18.40 -4.72
C ILE A 3 16.46 -18.96 -3.45
N THR A 4 15.33 -18.46 -3.07
CA THR A 4 14.46 -19.15 -2.10
C THR A 4 13.83 -20.33 -2.80
N THR A 5 14.45 -21.50 -2.70
CA THR A 5 13.86 -22.77 -3.10
C THR A 5 12.95 -23.25 -1.96
N ALA A 6 11.67 -23.00 -2.07
CA ALA A 6 10.69 -23.73 -1.29
C ALA A 6 10.68 -25.19 -1.78
N LEU A 7 11.28 -26.09 -1.03
CA LEU A 7 11.25 -27.54 -1.25
C LEU A 7 9.94 -28.09 -0.68
N PHE A 8 8.98 -28.35 -1.55
CA PHE A 8 7.91 -29.31 -1.28
C PHE A 8 8.51 -30.70 -1.23
N ALA A 9 8.72 -31.26 -0.03
CA ALA A 9 9.11 -32.61 0.16
C ALA A 9 7.90 -33.54 0.11
N ALA A 10 7.74 -34.24 -1.00
CA ALA A 10 6.89 -35.44 -1.06
C ALA A 10 7.58 -36.56 -0.27
N SER A 11 6.85 -37.09 0.71
CA SER A 11 7.28 -38.21 1.57
C SER A 11 7.55 -39.48 0.77
N PHE A 12 8.81 -39.85 0.70
CA PHE A 12 9.22 -41.24 0.47
C PHE A 12 10.08 -41.69 1.65
N LEU A 13 9.56 -42.65 2.39
CA LEU A 13 10.25 -43.32 3.51
C LEU A 13 11.39 -44.20 2.96
N TRP A 14 12.63 -43.84 3.32
CA TRP A 14 13.73 -44.78 3.38
C TRP A 14 14.63 -44.45 4.59
N PRO A 15 15.04 -45.44 5.36
CA PRO A 15 15.82 -45.21 6.56
C PRO A 15 17.30 -45.15 6.20
N PHE A 16 17.94 -44.01 6.30
CA PHE A 16 19.39 -43.90 6.40
C PHE A 16 19.80 -42.80 7.38
N ASP A 17 20.64 -43.23 8.25
CA ASP A 17 21.44 -42.58 9.28
C ASP A 17 21.63 -41.05 9.21
N ASN A 18 21.61 -40.48 10.43
CA ASN A 18 22.07 -39.14 10.84
C ASN A 18 23.36 -38.70 10.09
N ILE A 19 23.20 -38.01 8.99
CA ILE A 19 24.18 -37.06 8.54
C ILE A 19 23.53 -35.69 8.87
N GLY A 20 24.07 -35.01 9.88
CA GLY A 20 23.73 -33.65 10.17
C GLY A 20 23.98 -32.80 8.92
N ILE A 21 22.91 -32.45 8.22
CA ILE A 21 22.95 -31.37 7.25
C ILE A 21 23.10 -30.12 8.10
N ALA A 22 24.31 -29.55 8.14
CA ALA A 22 24.51 -28.18 8.54
C ALA A 22 23.56 -27.38 7.62
N ASN A 23 22.59 -26.70 8.20
CA ASN A 23 21.88 -25.65 7.50
C ASN A 23 22.97 -24.71 6.96
N ALA A 24 23.05 -24.55 5.64
CA ALA A 24 23.75 -23.43 5.08
C ALA A 24 23.04 -22.21 5.69
N GLU A 25 23.70 -21.50 6.59
CA GLU A 25 23.33 -20.14 6.94
C GLU A 25 23.32 -19.42 5.59
N ASP A 26 22.18 -18.89 5.17
CA ASP A 26 22.10 -18.08 3.96
C ASP A 26 23.09 -16.93 4.14
N GLU A 27 24.12 -16.92 3.31
CA GLU A 27 25.22 -15.96 3.41
C GLU A 27 24.63 -14.58 3.11
N LEU A 28 24.70 -13.64 4.05
CA LEU A 28 24.18 -12.29 3.92
C LEU A 28 24.68 -11.64 2.64
N THR A 29 23.75 -11.17 1.81
CA THR A 29 24.06 -10.42 0.59
C THR A 29 24.46 -9.00 0.94
N TYR A 30 25.56 -8.50 0.35
CA TYR A 30 26.00 -7.13 0.49
C TYR A 30 25.80 -6.38 -0.83
N HIS A 31 24.96 -5.38 -0.81
CA HIS A 31 24.62 -4.56 -1.98
C HIS A 31 25.63 -3.43 -2.19
N GLU A 32 26.08 -3.25 -3.42
CA GLU A 32 26.87 -2.09 -3.84
C GLU A 32 25.98 -0.88 -4.13
N ASP A 33 24.74 -1.13 -4.59
CA ASP A 33 23.72 -0.13 -4.83
C ASP A 33 22.71 -0.11 -3.67
N VAL A 34 22.43 1.06 -3.14
CA VAL A 34 21.46 1.26 -2.06
C VAL A 34 20.04 0.95 -2.52
N GLU A 35 19.72 1.13 -3.82
CA GLU A 35 18.40 0.77 -4.36
C GLU A 35 18.12 -0.73 -4.28
N ASP A 36 19.15 -1.57 -4.49
CA ASP A 36 19.01 -3.02 -4.33
C ASP A 36 18.74 -3.39 -2.85
N ALA A 37 19.39 -2.70 -1.91
CA ALA A 37 19.15 -2.86 -0.48
C ALA A 37 17.72 -2.41 -0.08
N VAL A 38 17.24 -1.32 -0.64
CA VAL A 38 15.85 -0.82 -0.47
C VAL A 38 14.85 -1.83 -1.03
N ALA A 39 15.12 -2.41 -2.20
CA ALA A 39 14.26 -3.42 -2.80
C ALA A 39 14.19 -4.70 -1.95
N GLU A 40 15.33 -5.17 -1.41
CA GLU A 40 15.37 -6.33 -0.50
C GLU A 40 14.55 -6.05 0.78
N MET A 41 14.73 -4.88 1.39
CA MET A 41 13.96 -4.50 2.58
C MET A 41 12.46 -4.43 2.29
N ARG A 42 12.07 -3.87 1.15
CA ARG A 42 10.66 -3.79 0.72
C ARG A 42 10.03 -5.17 0.54
N GLU A 43 10.72 -6.09 -0.16
CA GLU A 43 10.22 -7.45 -0.33
C GLU A 43 10.11 -8.19 1.01
N ALA A 44 11.08 -8.05 1.92
CA ALA A 44 11.00 -8.62 3.26
C ALA A 44 9.77 -8.10 4.04
N MET A 45 9.47 -6.81 3.92
CA MET A 45 8.27 -6.22 4.55
C MET A 45 6.97 -6.71 3.91
N LYS A 46 6.92 -6.91 2.60
CA LYS A 46 5.76 -7.51 1.90
C LYS A 46 5.50 -8.94 2.37
N GLU A 47 6.55 -9.71 2.57
CA GLU A 47 6.48 -11.09 3.08
C GLU A 47 6.24 -11.15 4.61
N ARG A 48 6.12 -9.99 5.30
CA ARG A 48 5.94 -9.89 6.75
C ARG A 48 7.07 -10.56 7.54
N GLU A 49 8.31 -10.48 7.04
CA GLU A 49 9.48 -10.95 7.77
C GLU A 49 9.69 -10.11 9.03
N THR A 50 9.81 -10.76 10.18
CA THR A 50 9.95 -10.07 11.48
C THR A 50 11.40 -9.80 11.85
N GLU A 51 12.34 -10.51 11.26
CA GLU A 51 13.79 -10.29 11.43
C GLU A 51 14.42 -10.13 10.05
N VAL A 52 14.95 -8.95 9.74
CA VAL A 52 15.59 -8.64 8.45
C VAL A 52 16.99 -8.11 8.70
N THR A 53 17.97 -8.60 7.94
CA THR A 53 19.34 -8.05 7.99
C THR A 53 19.77 -7.64 6.58
N ILE A 54 20.08 -6.38 6.39
CA ILE A 54 20.50 -5.81 5.11
C ILE A 54 21.98 -5.43 5.18
N GLY A 55 22.76 -5.90 4.19
CA GLY A 55 24.16 -5.58 4.01
C GLY A 55 24.38 -4.53 2.91
N ILE A 56 25.18 -3.49 3.18
CA ILE A 56 25.50 -2.43 2.21
C ILE A 56 27.02 -2.23 2.17
N ILE A 57 27.62 -2.25 0.99
CA ILE A 57 29.02 -1.96 0.79
C ILE A 57 29.24 -0.46 1.02
N GLY A 58 30.15 -0.09 1.93
CA GLY A 58 30.46 1.30 2.23
C GLY A 58 30.92 1.52 3.66
N THR A 59 31.16 2.80 3.97
CA THR A 59 31.56 3.25 5.30
C THR A 59 30.77 4.49 5.68
N THR A 60 30.46 4.62 6.97
CA THR A 60 29.93 5.84 7.54
C THR A 60 30.41 5.99 8.99
N ASP A 61 30.20 7.15 9.59
CA ASP A 61 30.41 7.37 11.00
C ASP A 61 29.21 6.89 11.85
N GLN A 62 29.28 7.13 13.16
CA GLN A 62 28.21 6.67 14.07
C GLN A 62 26.85 7.36 13.84
N ASP A 63 26.87 8.61 13.41
CA ASP A 63 25.63 9.35 13.13
C ASP A 63 25.00 8.85 11.82
N GLY A 64 25.83 8.61 10.80
CA GLY A 64 25.40 7.99 9.57
C GLY A 64 24.85 6.56 9.75
N LEU A 65 25.41 5.74 10.69
CA LEU A 65 24.82 4.44 11.02
C LEU A 65 23.40 4.55 11.61
N ARG A 66 23.16 5.54 12.47
CA ARG A 66 21.81 5.77 13.00
C ARG A 66 20.84 6.24 11.92
N GLN A 67 21.32 7.15 11.08
CA GLN A 67 20.52 7.69 9.98
C GLN A 67 20.18 6.60 8.95
N SER A 68 21.12 5.69 8.62
CA SER A 68 20.88 4.63 7.65
C SER A 68 19.75 3.68 8.05
N ILE A 69 19.49 3.48 9.36
CA ILE A 69 18.37 2.66 9.84
C ILE A 69 17.02 3.27 9.40
N SER A 70 16.79 4.54 9.71
CA SER A 70 15.53 5.19 9.34
C SER A 70 15.43 5.47 7.85
N GLU A 71 16.52 5.84 7.20
CA GLU A 71 16.56 6.15 5.77
C GLU A 71 16.21 4.92 4.91
N LEU A 72 16.79 3.75 5.21
CA LEU A 72 16.50 2.53 4.47
C LEU A 72 15.02 2.13 4.63
N LEU A 73 14.48 2.19 5.85
CA LEU A 73 13.08 1.87 6.11
C LEU A 73 12.14 2.85 5.40
N ASN A 74 12.38 4.15 5.51
CA ASN A 74 11.57 5.18 4.87
C ASN A 74 11.55 5.00 3.34
N ARG A 75 12.71 4.70 2.73
CA ARG A 75 12.79 4.45 1.29
C ARG A 75 12.11 3.14 0.88
N ALA A 76 12.16 2.10 1.72
CA ALA A 76 11.45 0.85 1.47
C ALA A 76 9.93 1.03 1.47
N THR A 77 9.42 2.01 2.23
CA THR A 77 8.00 2.36 2.33
C THR A 77 7.59 3.57 1.48
N GLU A 78 8.47 4.11 0.63
CA GLU A 78 8.10 5.16 -0.33
C GLU A 78 7.04 4.68 -1.32
N HIS A 79 6.11 5.59 -1.65
CA HIS A 79 5.08 5.34 -2.64
C HIS A 79 5.66 5.11 -4.04
N THR A 80 5.30 3.98 -4.65
CA THR A 80 5.81 3.54 -5.95
C THR A 80 4.75 3.45 -7.04
N GLY A 81 3.47 3.63 -6.68
CA GLY A 81 2.33 3.37 -7.55
C GLY A 81 1.96 1.88 -7.68
N LYS A 82 2.66 0.98 -6.96
CA LYS A 82 2.27 -0.42 -6.88
C LYS A 82 1.36 -0.67 -5.69
N PRO A 83 0.33 -1.51 -5.84
CA PRO A 83 -0.73 -1.64 -4.84
C PRO A 83 -0.27 -2.25 -3.50
N ASP A 84 0.75 -3.10 -3.51
CA ASP A 84 1.29 -3.81 -2.36
C ASP A 84 2.57 -3.15 -1.77
N GLU A 85 2.89 -1.93 -2.20
CA GLU A 85 4.05 -1.14 -1.77
C GLU A 85 3.62 0.22 -1.19
N GLY A 86 4.59 1.04 -0.81
CA GLY A 86 4.34 2.41 -0.39
C GLY A 86 3.51 2.54 0.87
N ASP A 87 2.48 3.36 0.83
CA ASP A 87 1.60 3.61 1.98
C ASP A 87 0.96 2.32 2.49
N TYR A 88 0.70 1.33 1.61
CA TYR A 88 0.18 0.05 2.03
C TYR A 88 1.09 -0.64 3.05
N ILE A 89 2.39 -0.74 2.76
CA ILE A 89 3.36 -1.31 3.70
C ILE A 89 3.53 -0.40 4.92
N ASN A 90 3.63 0.92 4.69
CA ASN A 90 3.90 1.90 5.73
C ASN A 90 2.85 1.89 6.85
N PHE A 91 1.59 1.67 6.51
CA PHE A 91 0.50 1.63 7.49
C PHE A 91 0.18 0.23 8.03
N GLN A 92 0.93 -0.81 7.63
CA GLN A 92 0.69 -2.18 8.08
C GLN A 92 1.75 -2.72 9.06
N TYR A 93 2.90 -2.07 9.19
CA TYR A 93 3.80 -2.40 10.30
C TYR A 93 3.48 -1.56 11.55
N ALA A 94 3.56 -2.20 12.72
CA ALA A 94 3.20 -1.57 13.99
C ALA A 94 4.39 -0.86 14.64
N SER A 95 5.58 -1.44 14.54
CA SER A 95 6.82 -0.89 15.09
C SER A 95 8.05 -1.58 14.53
N TYR A 96 9.19 -0.94 14.71
CA TYR A 96 10.49 -1.55 14.43
C TYR A 96 11.53 -1.22 15.50
N LYS A 97 12.55 -2.09 15.58
CA LYS A 97 13.84 -1.78 16.22
C LYS A 97 14.91 -1.98 15.17
N GLY A 98 15.90 -1.09 15.13
CA GLY A 98 17.00 -1.18 14.20
C GLY A 98 18.34 -1.08 14.90
N GLU A 99 19.30 -1.91 14.48
CA GLU A 99 20.70 -1.86 14.93
C GLU A 99 21.59 -1.83 13.69
N ALA A 100 22.56 -0.91 13.64
CA ALA A 100 23.52 -0.82 12.55
C ALA A 100 24.94 -0.91 13.06
N ARG A 101 25.80 -1.61 12.30
CA ARG A 101 27.21 -1.76 12.61
C ARG A 101 28.08 -1.74 11.36
N THR A 102 29.33 -1.31 11.52
CA THR A 102 30.35 -1.45 10.48
C THR A 102 30.92 -2.87 10.51
N THR A 103 31.17 -3.42 9.33
CA THR A 103 31.72 -4.77 9.13
C THR A 103 32.57 -4.79 7.84
N HIS A 104 32.81 -5.96 7.28
CA HIS A 104 33.46 -6.16 5.99
C HIS A 104 32.79 -7.30 5.22
N SER A 105 32.66 -7.10 3.92
CA SER A 105 32.32 -8.15 2.96
C SER A 105 33.60 -8.49 2.17
N GLY A 106 34.27 -9.58 2.55
CA GLY A 106 35.61 -9.88 2.07
C GLY A 106 36.63 -8.80 2.45
N ALA A 107 37.20 -8.12 1.46
CA ALA A 107 38.16 -7.02 1.65
C ALA A 107 37.47 -5.62 1.66
N LEU A 108 36.19 -5.53 1.36
CA LEU A 108 35.48 -4.27 1.26
C LEU A 108 34.83 -3.91 2.61
N PRO A 109 34.90 -2.64 3.03
CA PRO A 109 34.16 -2.18 4.20
C PRO A 109 32.66 -2.22 3.88
N ALA A 110 31.87 -2.57 4.88
CA ALA A 110 30.44 -2.69 4.74
C ALA A 110 29.70 -2.25 6.01
N ILE A 111 28.39 -2.05 5.87
CA ILE A 111 27.44 -1.76 6.92
C ILE A 111 26.45 -2.92 6.96
N GLU A 112 26.15 -3.41 8.13
CA GLU A 112 25.00 -4.30 8.37
C GLU A 112 23.95 -3.55 9.17
N ILE A 113 22.69 -3.65 8.75
CA ILE A 113 21.53 -3.10 9.44
C ILE A 113 20.59 -4.25 9.73
N LYS A 114 20.38 -4.54 11.02
CA LYS A 114 19.42 -5.54 11.49
C LYS A 114 18.14 -4.83 11.95
N TYR A 115 16.99 -5.36 11.50
CA TYR A 115 15.66 -4.93 11.93
C TYR A 115 14.93 -6.06 12.66
N ASP A 116 14.24 -5.71 13.75
CA ASP A 116 13.17 -6.49 14.34
C ASP A 116 11.86 -5.74 14.07
N LEU A 117 11.00 -6.31 13.23
CA LEU A 117 9.73 -5.71 12.78
C LEU A 117 8.53 -6.37 13.45
N SER A 118 7.52 -5.58 13.73
CA SER A 118 6.22 -6.06 14.17
C SER A 118 5.14 -5.56 13.23
N TYR A 119 4.18 -6.40 12.90
CA TYR A 119 3.08 -6.06 11.99
C TYR A 119 1.73 -6.18 12.69
N TYR A 120 0.71 -5.51 12.17
CA TYR A 120 -0.68 -5.66 12.59
C TYR A 120 -1.33 -6.92 12.03
N ASP A 121 -0.76 -7.50 10.98
CA ASP A 121 -1.17 -8.74 10.31
C ASP A 121 0.02 -9.68 10.10
N ASN A 122 -0.19 -10.77 9.38
CA ASN A 122 0.84 -11.75 9.03
C ASN A 122 0.71 -12.17 7.56
N ALA A 123 1.68 -12.93 7.05
CA ALA A 123 1.75 -13.36 5.66
C ALA A 123 0.51 -14.18 5.20
N GLU A 124 -0.10 -14.97 6.07
CA GLU A 124 -1.31 -15.73 5.74
C GLU A 124 -2.52 -14.79 5.57
N GLN A 125 -2.64 -13.79 6.45
CA GLN A 125 -3.67 -12.76 6.36
C GLN A 125 -3.49 -11.89 5.12
N GLU A 126 -2.26 -11.51 4.77
CA GLU A 126 -1.95 -10.77 3.54
C GLU A 126 -2.31 -11.56 2.28
N ALA A 127 -2.02 -12.87 2.25
CA ALA A 127 -2.45 -13.73 1.16
C ALA A 127 -4.00 -13.79 1.01
N ALA A 128 -4.71 -13.78 2.15
CA ALA A 128 -6.18 -13.73 2.16
C ALA A 128 -6.71 -12.38 1.66
N VAL A 129 -6.03 -11.27 1.98
CA VAL A 129 -6.34 -9.93 1.43
C VAL A 129 -6.21 -9.93 -0.08
N SER A 130 -5.09 -10.42 -0.63
CA SER A 130 -4.87 -10.46 -2.08
C SER A 130 -5.96 -11.26 -2.80
N ALA A 131 -6.31 -12.45 -2.29
CA ALA A 131 -7.39 -13.26 -2.85
C ALA A 131 -8.76 -12.56 -2.75
N LYS A 132 -9.01 -11.81 -1.68
CA LYS A 132 -10.25 -11.07 -1.50
C LYS A 132 -10.35 -9.85 -2.42
N ILE A 133 -9.25 -9.19 -2.71
CA ILE A 133 -9.18 -8.09 -3.67
C ILE A 133 -9.55 -8.58 -5.07
N ASP A 134 -8.99 -9.71 -5.52
CA ASP A 134 -9.35 -10.30 -6.81
C ASP A 134 -10.87 -10.55 -6.90
N GLU A 135 -11.46 -11.16 -5.84
CA GLU A 135 -12.92 -11.40 -5.78
C GLU A 135 -13.73 -10.09 -5.86
N ILE A 136 -13.29 -9.03 -5.16
CA ILE A 136 -13.99 -7.74 -5.13
C ILE A 136 -13.93 -7.07 -6.51
N LEU A 137 -12.75 -6.98 -7.10
CA LEU A 137 -12.55 -6.30 -8.38
C LEU A 137 -13.26 -7.03 -9.53
N ASP A 138 -13.23 -8.36 -9.54
CA ASP A 138 -14.01 -9.17 -10.47
C ASP A 138 -15.53 -8.90 -10.32
N GLY A 139 -16.01 -8.77 -9.08
CA GLY A 139 -17.41 -8.49 -8.79
C GLY A 139 -17.87 -7.08 -9.16
N LEU A 140 -16.95 -6.09 -9.14
CA LEU A 140 -17.25 -4.70 -9.49
C LEU A 140 -17.23 -4.41 -10.99
N ASP A 141 -16.65 -5.32 -11.80
CA ASP A 141 -16.56 -5.20 -13.27
C ASP A 141 -16.02 -3.83 -13.71
N LEU A 142 -14.74 -3.55 -13.32
CA LEU A 142 -14.13 -2.25 -13.51
C LEU A 142 -13.44 -2.04 -14.87
N GLU A 143 -13.36 -3.07 -15.73
CA GLU A 143 -12.57 -3.05 -16.98
C GLU A 143 -12.94 -1.87 -17.91
N ARG A 144 -14.22 -1.48 -17.94
CA ARG A 144 -14.72 -0.38 -18.77
C ARG A 144 -15.36 0.74 -17.96
N LYS A 145 -14.84 0.95 -16.75
CA LYS A 145 -15.19 2.10 -15.92
C LYS A 145 -14.10 3.17 -16.02
N THR A 146 -14.53 4.42 -16.01
CA THR A 146 -13.64 5.57 -15.91
C THR A 146 -13.03 5.65 -14.53
N ASP A 147 -11.96 6.40 -14.33
CA ASP A 147 -11.32 6.49 -13.02
C ASP A 147 -12.28 7.01 -11.95
N TYR A 148 -13.13 7.99 -12.28
CA TYR A 148 -14.22 8.42 -11.40
C TYR A 148 -15.16 7.26 -11.04
N GLU A 149 -15.64 6.50 -12.02
CA GLU A 149 -16.56 5.37 -11.80
C GLU A 149 -15.92 4.22 -11.02
N LYS A 150 -14.59 4.04 -11.12
CA LYS A 150 -13.84 3.08 -10.30
C LYS A 150 -13.78 3.53 -8.85
N VAL A 151 -13.43 4.82 -8.60
CA VAL A 151 -13.39 5.39 -7.25
C VAL A 151 -14.75 5.31 -6.59
N GLU A 152 -15.82 5.73 -7.28
CA GLU A 152 -17.21 5.64 -6.80
C GLU A 152 -17.60 4.20 -6.44
N ALA A 153 -17.36 3.24 -7.33
CA ALA A 153 -17.73 1.84 -7.10
C ALA A 153 -16.97 1.20 -5.92
N ILE A 154 -15.68 1.52 -5.76
CA ILE A 154 -14.86 1.02 -4.65
C ILE A 154 -15.24 1.69 -3.33
N HIS A 155 -15.51 3.01 -3.34
CA HIS A 155 -16.01 3.75 -2.18
C HIS A 155 -17.35 3.17 -1.69
N GLU A 156 -18.34 3.03 -2.58
CA GLU A 156 -19.63 2.42 -2.26
C GLU A 156 -19.48 0.98 -1.72
N TYR A 157 -18.55 0.20 -2.33
CA TYR A 157 -18.29 -1.16 -1.86
C TYR A 157 -17.80 -1.16 -0.41
N LEU A 158 -16.84 -0.31 -0.06
CA LEU A 158 -16.28 -0.22 1.28
C LEU A 158 -17.33 0.27 2.29
N CYS A 159 -18.06 1.34 2.02
CA CYS A 159 -19.15 1.82 2.87
C CYS A 159 -20.23 0.75 3.11
N LYS A 160 -20.51 -0.10 2.14
CA LYS A 160 -21.53 -1.14 2.26
C LYS A 160 -21.06 -2.39 3.00
N ASN A 161 -19.81 -2.77 2.87
CA ASN A 161 -19.30 -4.09 3.30
C ASN A 161 -18.35 -4.04 4.50
N VAL A 162 -17.81 -2.87 4.83
CA VAL A 162 -16.98 -2.67 6.02
C VAL A 162 -17.81 -1.95 7.08
N LYS A 163 -17.57 -2.26 8.33
CA LYS A 163 -18.22 -1.63 9.46
C LYS A 163 -17.18 -1.00 10.39
N TYR A 164 -17.37 0.26 10.74
CA TYR A 164 -16.47 0.90 11.69
C TYR A 164 -16.57 0.23 13.06
N GLU A 165 -15.44 -0.17 13.60
CA GLU A 165 -15.33 -0.77 14.93
C GLU A 165 -13.98 -0.39 15.55
N GLU A 166 -14.03 0.21 16.74
CA GLU A 166 -12.84 0.62 17.48
C GLU A 166 -11.85 -0.53 17.68
N ALA A 167 -10.56 -0.23 17.52
CA ALA A 167 -9.50 -1.20 17.79
C ALA A 167 -9.44 -1.52 19.31
N GLU A 168 -9.37 -2.80 19.66
CA GLU A 168 -9.31 -3.24 21.05
C GLU A 168 -7.92 -3.04 21.67
N SER A 169 -6.87 -2.99 20.81
CA SER A 169 -5.48 -2.82 21.20
C SER A 169 -4.70 -2.04 20.16
N SER A 170 -3.46 -1.67 20.46
CA SER A 170 -2.57 -0.97 19.55
C SER A 170 -2.14 -1.80 18.33
N ASP A 171 -2.19 -3.12 18.46
CA ASP A 171 -1.82 -4.12 17.45
C ASP A 171 -3.04 -4.85 16.85
N ASP A 172 -4.20 -4.22 16.90
CA ASP A 172 -5.46 -4.78 16.42
C ASP A 172 -5.52 -4.83 14.89
N VAL A 173 -5.89 -5.98 14.35
CA VAL A 173 -6.01 -6.27 12.91
C VAL A 173 -7.00 -5.34 12.18
N ARG A 174 -7.92 -4.68 12.89
CA ARG A 174 -8.83 -3.66 12.35
C ARG A 174 -8.11 -2.43 11.78
N ARG A 175 -6.80 -2.33 12.00
CA ARG A 175 -5.94 -1.31 11.36
C ARG A 175 -5.46 -1.68 9.97
N THR A 176 -5.75 -2.90 9.50
CA THR A 176 -5.23 -3.47 8.26
C THR A 176 -6.30 -3.65 7.20
N ALA A 177 -5.86 -3.86 5.97
CA ALA A 177 -6.74 -4.29 4.89
C ALA A 177 -7.41 -5.64 5.17
N TYR A 178 -6.80 -6.53 5.96
CA TYR A 178 -7.41 -7.80 6.37
C TYR A 178 -8.65 -7.57 7.23
N GLY A 179 -8.55 -6.71 8.24
CA GLY A 179 -9.71 -6.33 9.06
C GLY A 179 -10.84 -5.76 8.20
N ALA A 180 -10.53 -4.84 7.29
CA ALA A 180 -11.51 -4.22 6.40
C ALA A 180 -12.12 -5.20 5.39
N LEU A 181 -11.30 -5.88 4.59
CA LEU A 181 -11.76 -6.63 3.41
C LEU A 181 -12.18 -8.07 3.73
N VAL A 182 -11.51 -8.72 4.69
CA VAL A 182 -11.77 -10.13 5.02
C VAL A 182 -12.71 -10.25 6.22
N GLU A 183 -12.47 -9.48 7.30
CA GLU A 183 -13.35 -9.52 8.48
C GLU A 183 -14.55 -8.56 8.38
N GLY A 184 -14.53 -7.59 7.46
CA GLY A 184 -15.57 -6.60 7.29
C GLY A 184 -15.68 -5.60 8.43
N ARG A 185 -14.58 -5.36 9.17
CA ARG A 185 -14.52 -4.46 10.33
C ARG A 185 -13.20 -3.71 10.35
N ALA A 186 -13.24 -2.39 10.51
CA ALA A 186 -12.03 -1.59 10.53
C ALA A 186 -12.17 -0.31 11.37
N VAL A 187 -11.03 0.25 11.75
CA VAL A 187 -10.88 1.67 12.11
C VAL A 187 -10.49 2.48 10.87
N CYS A 188 -10.37 3.79 10.99
CA CYS A 188 -10.02 4.69 9.86
C CYS A 188 -8.79 4.21 9.05
N GLN A 189 -7.72 3.78 9.72
CA GLN A 189 -6.52 3.26 9.07
C GLN A 189 -6.82 2.03 8.18
N GLY A 190 -7.63 1.09 8.65
CA GLY A 190 -8.00 -0.11 7.89
C GLY A 190 -8.85 0.22 6.65
N TYR A 191 -9.79 1.19 6.75
CA TYR A 191 -10.52 1.71 5.58
C TYR A 191 -9.57 2.32 4.55
N CYS A 192 -8.64 3.18 5.01
CA CYS A 192 -7.72 3.88 4.11
C CYS A 192 -6.76 2.96 3.37
N VAL A 193 -6.17 1.96 4.05
CA VAL A 193 -5.26 0.99 3.38
C VAL A 193 -6.02 0.04 2.46
N ALA A 194 -7.28 -0.28 2.78
CA ALA A 194 -8.14 -1.05 1.88
C ALA A 194 -8.48 -0.26 0.61
N LEU A 195 -8.86 1.02 0.75
CA LEU A 195 -9.08 1.91 -0.39
C LEU A 195 -7.81 2.06 -1.24
N TYR A 196 -6.68 2.34 -0.59
CA TYR A 196 -5.38 2.49 -1.25
C TYR A 196 -5.07 1.29 -2.14
N ARG A 197 -5.19 0.08 -1.58
CA ARG A 197 -4.88 -1.15 -2.29
C ARG A 197 -5.84 -1.41 -3.45
N LEU A 198 -7.15 -1.29 -3.23
CA LEU A 198 -8.17 -1.52 -4.26
C LEU A 198 -8.06 -0.52 -5.42
N LEU A 199 -7.82 0.76 -5.13
CA LEU A 199 -7.68 1.78 -6.18
C LEU A 199 -6.43 1.56 -7.04
N LEU A 200 -5.27 1.28 -6.43
CA LEU A 200 -4.06 1.00 -7.20
C LEU A 200 -4.19 -0.27 -8.05
N GLU A 201 -4.84 -1.34 -7.56
CA GLU A 201 -5.15 -2.52 -8.37
C GLU A 201 -6.11 -2.18 -9.54
N ALA A 202 -7.02 -1.23 -9.34
CA ALA A 202 -7.90 -0.72 -10.39
C ALA A 202 -7.21 0.31 -11.34
N GLY A 203 -5.95 0.67 -11.09
CA GLY A 203 -5.16 1.61 -11.87
C GLY A 203 -5.40 3.08 -11.55
N VAL A 204 -5.96 3.41 -10.38
CA VAL A 204 -6.16 4.76 -9.88
C VAL A 204 -5.18 5.05 -8.75
N ASP A 205 -4.34 6.09 -8.94
CA ASP A 205 -3.35 6.47 -7.94
C ASP A 205 -4.00 7.18 -6.74
N ASN A 206 -3.44 6.94 -5.57
CA ASN A 206 -3.90 7.57 -4.35
C ASN A 206 -2.85 7.49 -3.24
N ARG A 207 -3.02 8.28 -2.18
CA ARG A 207 -2.15 8.29 -1.00
C ARG A 207 -2.98 8.18 0.26
N VAL A 208 -2.39 7.59 1.31
CA VAL A 208 -2.94 7.60 2.67
C VAL A 208 -2.33 8.75 3.45
N ILE A 209 -3.16 9.57 4.07
CA ILE A 209 -2.75 10.70 4.90
C ILE A 209 -3.05 10.38 6.36
N PHE A 210 -2.06 10.58 7.22
CA PHE A 210 -2.23 10.51 8.67
C PHE A 210 -2.22 11.91 9.28
N GLY A 211 -3.06 12.12 10.27
CA GLY A 211 -3.14 13.39 10.98
C GLY A 211 -4.13 13.34 12.13
N ASN A 212 -4.90 14.40 12.27
CA ASN A 212 -5.96 14.51 13.26
C ASN A 212 -7.28 14.89 12.61
N GLY A 213 -8.34 14.17 12.97
CA GLY A 213 -9.72 14.58 12.69
C GLY A 213 -10.26 15.44 13.83
N VAL A 214 -11.00 16.49 13.51
CA VAL A 214 -11.63 17.42 14.46
C VAL A 214 -13.14 17.22 14.37
N GLY A 215 -13.71 16.60 15.40
CA GLY A 215 -15.14 16.35 15.45
C GLY A 215 -15.96 17.64 15.69
N PRO A 216 -17.30 17.57 15.56
CA PRO A 216 -18.21 18.73 15.68
C PRO A 216 -18.13 19.48 17.02
N ASN A 217 -17.66 18.82 18.06
CA ASN A 217 -17.47 19.42 19.38
C ASN A 217 -16.09 20.07 19.57
N GLY A 218 -15.24 20.09 18.53
CA GLY A 218 -13.85 20.53 18.59
C GLY A 218 -12.91 19.53 19.25
N GLU A 219 -13.33 18.30 19.47
CA GLU A 219 -12.46 17.21 19.95
C GLU A 219 -11.58 16.73 18.81
N SER A 220 -10.26 16.66 19.06
CA SER A 220 -9.28 16.21 18.06
C SER A 220 -8.76 14.83 18.45
N ALA A 221 -8.74 13.93 17.47
CA ALA A 221 -8.21 12.57 17.61
C ALA A 221 -7.37 12.18 16.39
N ALA A 222 -6.43 11.26 16.57
CA ALA A 222 -5.67 10.70 15.47
C ALA A 222 -6.61 10.09 14.41
N HIS A 223 -6.39 10.43 13.16
CA HIS A 223 -7.24 10.06 12.04
C HIS A 223 -6.45 9.82 10.77
N THR A 224 -7.02 9.04 9.84
CA THR A 224 -6.45 8.76 8.53
C THR A 224 -7.53 8.91 7.45
N TRP A 225 -7.12 9.45 6.30
CA TRP A 225 -7.95 9.61 5.11
C TRP A 225 -7.10 9.40 3.85
N ASN A 226 -7.70 9.50 2.68
CA ASN A 226 -6.97 9.38 1.42
C ASN A 226 -7.04 10.69 0.62
N ILE A 227 -6.07 10.86 -0.28
CA ILE A 227 -6.19 11.69 -1.47
C ILE A 227 -6.14 10.79 -2.69
N VAL A 228 -7.00 11.03 -3.67
CA VAL A 228 -7.20 10.18 -4.85
C VAL A 228 -6.97 10.98 -6.11
N ASP A 229 -6.15 10.46 -7.02
CA ASP A 229 -5.89 11.08 -8.33
C ASP A 229 -7.08 10.87 -9.29
N LEU A 230 -7.58 11.95 -9.83
CA LEU A 230 -8.46 11.93 -10.98
C LEU A 230 -7.85 12.79 -12.10
N TYR A 231 -7.20 12.12 -13.04
CA TYR A 231 -6.63 12.73 -14.25
C TYR A 231 -5.52 13.76 -13.98
N GLY A 232 -4.76 13.58 -12.90
CA GLY A 232 -3.61 14.41 -12.52
C GLY A 232 -3.90 15.44 -11.43
N ASP A 233 -5.14 15.52 -10.94
CA ASP A 233 -5.55 16.33 -9.81
C ASP A 233 -5.99 15.43 -8.66
N TYR A 234 -5.51 15.69 -7.45
CA TYR A 234 -5.91 14.92 -6.26
C TYR A 234 -7.14 15.53 -5.59
N TYR A 235 -7.96 14.67 -4.97
CA TYR A 235 -9.14 15.04 -4.20
C TYR A 235 -9.14 14.30 -2.86
N TYR A 236 -9.60 14.95 -1.80
CA TYR A 236 -9.76 14.32 -0.50
C TYR A 236 -10.90 13.32 -0.50
N VAL A 237 -10.69 12.18 0.18
CA VAL A 237 -11.71 11.15 0.41
C VAL A 237 -11.59 10.63 1.84
N ASP A 238 -12.67 10.70 2.61
CA ASP A 238 -12.75 10.07 3.92
C ASP A 238 -13.95 9.12 3.99
N ILE A 239 -13.68 7.87 3.62
CA ILE A 239 -14.71 6.81 3.66
C ILE A 239 -15.23 6.57 5.09
N THR A 240 -14.37 6.75 6.09
CA THR A 240 -14.76 6.49 7.49
C THR A 240 -15.86 7.42 7.95
N TRP A 241 -15.76 8.69 7.59
CA TRP A 241 -16.77 9.68 7.94
C TRP A 241 -18.00 9.59 7.04
N ASP A 242 -17.85 9.26 5.77
CA ASP A 242 -18.99 8.98 4.88
C ASP A 242 -19.79 7.76 5.33
N ASP A 243 -19.13 6.65 5.70
CA ASP A 243 -19.78 5.45 6.24
C ASP A 243 -20.52 5.76 7.56
N ALA A 244 -19.87 6.48 8.48
CA ALA A 244 -20.46 6.85 9.76
C ALA A 244 -21.68 7.79 9.62
N ALA A 245 -21.66 8.71 8.67
CA ALA A 245 -22.74 9.65 8.40
C ALA A 245 -23.84 9.05 7.48
N GLY A 246 -23.51 8.02 6.70
CA GLY A 246 -24.35 7.48 5.64
C GLY A 246 -24.55 8.49 4.51
N THR A 247 -23.51 9.25 4.19
CA THR A 247 -23.49 10.33 3.19
C THR A 247 -22.26 10.20 2.29
N GLU A 248 -22.10 11.10 1.34
CA GLU A 248 -20.91 11.26 0.49
C GLU A 248 -20.34 12.69 0.66
N GLU A 249 -20.46 13.25 1.87
CA GLU A 249 -20.01 14.61 2.16
C GLU A 249 -18.48 14.75 2.16
N TYR A 250 -17.75 13.61 2.26
CA TYR A 250 -16.30 13.53 2.25
C TYR A 250 -15.75 12.79 1.03
N PHE A 251 -16.55 12.68 -0.04
CA PHE A 251 -16.17 12.03 -1.29
C PHE A 251 -15.70 13.05 -2.33
N LEU A 252 -14.42 12.95 -2.74
CA LEU A 252 -13.76 13.77 -3.77
C LEU A 252 -13.85 15.29 -3.49
N ILE A 253 -13.48 15.70 -2.30
CA ILE A 253 -13.55 17.09 -1.84
C ILE A 253 -12.30 17.86 -2.32
N PRO A 254 -12.45 19.04 -2.95
CA PRO A 254 -11.32 19.88 -3.33
C PRO A 254 -10.77 20.66 -2.14
N ALA A 255 -9.54 21.16 -2.25
CA ALA A 255 -8.94 22.06 -1.29
C ALA A 255 -9.77 23.34 -1.12
N GLY A 256 -9.83 23.85 0.11
CA GLY A 256 -10.56 25.08 0.43
C GLY A 256 -12.08 24.93 0.53
N ALA A 257 -12.60 23.68 0.41
CA ALA A 257 -14.03 23.41 0.59
C ALA A 257 -14.42 23.12 2.06
N GLY A 258 -13.49 23.32 3.01
CA GLY A 258 -13.73 23.12 4.44
C GLY A 258 -13.20 21.78 4.98
N PHE A 259 -12.74 20.88 4.13
CA PHE A 259 -12.15 19.59 4.54
C PHE A 259 -10.97 19.77 5.51
N GLU A 260 -10.09 20.72 5.21
CA GLU A 260 -8.89 21.03 5.98
C GLU A 260 -9.19 21.68 7.35
N ASP A 261 -10.40 22.19 7.57
CA ASP A 261 -10.84 22.70 8.87
C ASP A 261 -11.08 21.56 9.87
N GLU A 262 -11.41 20.38 9.36
CA GLU A 262 -11.75 19.18 10.12
C GLU A 262 -10.66 18.10 10.03
N HIS A 263 -9.73 18.18 9.05
CA HIS A 263 -8.68 17.22 8.80
C HIS A 263 -7.31 17.92 8.79
N ILE A 264 -6.59 17.82 9.90
CA ILE A 264 -5.27 18.44 10.08
C ILE A 264 -4.19 17.41 9.78
N PRO A 265 -3.48 17.49 8.64
CA PRO A 265 -2.46 16.51 8.28
C PRO A 265 -1.26 16.57 9.24
N GLY A 266 -0.53 15.45 9.33
CA GLY A 266 0.76 15.40 10.00
C GLY A 266 1.80 16.28 9.30
N GLU A 267 2.87 16.68 10.02
CA GLU A 267 3.88 17.59 9.50
C GLU A 267 4.52 17.07 8.19
N GLU A 268 4.67 15.76 8.05
CA GLU A 268 5.21 15.11 6.85
C GLU A 268 4.38 15.31 5.57
N TYR A 269 3.08 15.60 5.71
CA TYR A 269 2.17 15.86 4.60
C TYR A 269 1.90 17.34 4.34
N ASP A 270 2.33 18.23 5.26
CA ASP A 270 2.20 19.68 5.11
C ASP A 270 3.48 20.32 4.50
N GLU A 271 4.53 19.51 4.27
CA GLU A 271 5.75 19.96 3.63
C GLU A 271 5.53 20.25 2.14
N ASN A 272 6.12 21.34 1.63
CA ASN A 272 6.03 21.76 0.22
C ASN A 272 6.34 20.61 -0.76
N PHE A 273 7.27 19.71 -0.40
CA PHE A 273 7.60 18.56 -1.24
C PHE A 273 6.41 17.62 -1.48
N PHE A 274 5.63 17.32 -0.44
CA PHE A 274 4.46 16.46 -0.57
C PHE A 274 3.34 17.14 -1.37
N THR A 275 3.01 18.38 -1.02
CA THR A 275 1.94 19.15 -1.68
C THR A 275 2.27 19.54 -3.13
N GLU A 276 3.56 19.70 -3.47
CA GLU A 276 3.99 19.90 -4.85
C GLU A 276 3.89 18.62 -5.70
N LYS A 277 4.16 17.46 -5.09
CA LYS A 277 4.10 16.16 -5.77
C LYS A 277 2.66 15.66 -5.91
N TYR A 278 1.80 15.94 -4.95
CA TYR A 278 0.42 15.49 -4.87
C TYR A 278 -0.54 16.68 -4.67
N PRO A 279 -0.68 17.55 -5.67
CA PRO A 279 -1.47 18.77 -5.53
C PRO A 279 -2.97 18.44 -5.46
N VAL A 280 -3.62 18.87 -4.38
CA VAL A 280 -5.08 18.75 -4.26
C VAL A 280 -5.74 19.84 -5.08
N ALA A 281 -6.72 19.45 -5.91
CA ALA A 281 -7.48 20.36 -6.76
C ALA A 281 -8.14 21.47 -5.94
N SER A 282 -8.11 22.70 -6.45
CA SER A 282 -8.79 23.85 -5.84
C SER A 282 -10.26 24.00 -6.26
N GLU A 283 -10.67 23.25 -7.28
CA GLU A 283 -12.02 23.29 -7.84
C GLU A 283 -12.68 21.92 -7.68
N ALA A 284 -13.99 21.92 -7.45
CA ALA A 284 -14.76 20.69 -7.39
C ALA A 284 -14.67 19.91 -8.70
N PHE A 285 -14.66 18.58 -8.61
CA PHE A 285 -14.67 17.72 -9.78
C PHE A 285 -15.89 18.03 -10.65
N ALA A 286 -15.63 18.59 -11.84
CA ALA A 286 -16.68 19.15 -12.72
C ALA A 286 -17.42 18.10 -13.56
N GLY A 287 -17.20 16.81 -13.25
CA GLY A 287 -17.75 15.69 -13.98
C GLY A 287 -16.72 15.00 -14.88
N ASP A 288 -17.04 13.78 -15.27
CA ASP A 288 -16.12 12.86 -15.92
C ASP A 288 -16.00 13.11 -17.43
N VAL A 289 -15.47 14.29 -17.79
CA VAL A 289 -15.25 14.68 -19.20
C VAL A 289 -14.19 13.78 -19.83
N MET A 290 -13.10 13.50 -19.12
CA MET A 290 -12.03 12.61 -19.62
C MET A 290 -12.53 11.18 -19.78
N GLY A 291 -13.27 10.66 -18.83
CA GLY A 291 -13.90 9.35 -18.95
C GLY A 291 -14.94 9.26 -20.09
N SER A 292 -15.52 10.39 -20.47
CA SER A 292 -16.36 10.42 -21.67
C SER A 292 -15.57 10.18 -22.97
N PHE A 293 -14.30 10.60 -23.04
CA PHE A 293 -13.40 10.26 -24.15
C PHE A 293 -13.04 8.78 -24.13
N ASP A 294 -12.77 8.20 -22.97
CA ASP A 294 -12.46 6.78 -22.83
C ASP A 294 -13.64 5.93 -23.34
N LYS A 295 -14.87 6.25 -22.95
CA LYS A 295 -16.09 5.59 -23.45
C LYS A 295 -16.25 5.68 -24.96
N ILE A 296 -15.92 6.83 -25.58
CA ILE A 296 -15.91 6.99 -27.03
C ILE A 296 -14.84 6.10 -27.68
N MET A 297 -13.65 6.03 -27.09
CA MET A 297 -12.55 5.19 -27.59
C MET A 297 -12.90 3.71 -27.48
N TRP A 298 -13.50 3.25 -26.37
CA TRP A 298 -13.97 1.86 -26.24
C TRP A 298 -15.04 1.50 -27.27
N ALA A 299 -16.01 2.41 -27.50
CA ALA A 299 -17.02 2.19 -28.54
C ALA A 299 -16.42 2.09 -29.95
N ALA A 300 -15.38 2.88 -30.23
CA ALA A 300 -14.66 2.81 -31.51
C ALA A 300 -13.89 1.49 -31.67
N GLN A 301 -13.25 0.99 -30.61
CA GLN A 301 -12.56 -0.31 -30.59
C GLN A 301 -13.55 -1.48 -30.80
N ASP A 302 -14.72 -1.44 -30.16
CA ASP A 302 -15.76 -2.44 -30.33
C ASP A 302 -16.27 -2.49 -31.79
N LEU A 303 -16.43 -1.31 -32.40
CA LEU A 303 -16.83 -1.22 -33.81
C LEU A 303 -15.77 -1.81 -34.74
N GLU A 304 -14.49 -1.51 -34.51
CA GLU A 304 -13.37 -2.05 -35.27
C GLU A 304 -13.31 -3.59 -35.15
N ALA A 305 -13.43 -4.11 -33.93
CA ALA A 305 -13.45 -5.55 -33.67
C ALA A 305 -14.62 -6.24 -34.38
N ALA A 306 -15.81 -5.64 -34.38
CA ALA A 306 -16.99 -6.16 -35.08
C ALA A 306 -16.79 -6.18 -36.60
N VAL A 307 -16.19 -5.12 -37.19
CA VAL A 307 -15.87 -5.06 -38.62
C VAL A 307 -14.86 -6.14 -39.01
N LEU A 308 -13.81 -6.35 -38.19
CA LEU A 308 -12.81 -7.38 -38.44
C LEU A 308 -13.40 -8.79 -38.35
N SER A 309 -14.33 -9.04 -37.42
CA SER A 309 -15.03 -10.33 -37.31
C SER A 309 -15.86 -10.64 -38.55
N ILE A 310 -16.63 -9.65 -39.04
CA ILE A 310 -17.43 -9.81 -40.27
C ILE A 310 -16.53 -10.10 -41.49
N ALA A 311 -15.42 -9.35 -41.62
CA ALA A 311 -14.48 -9.55 -42.72
C ALA A 311 -13.80 -10.94 -42.67
N ALA A 312 -13.62 -11.51 -41.49
CA ALA A 312 -13.05 -12.86 -41.32
C ALA A 312 -14.03 -13.97 -41.64
N GLU A 313 -15.35 -13.74 -41.49
CA GLU A 313 -16.42 -14.71 -41.83
C GLU A 313 -16.67 -14.74 -43.34
N GLU A 314 -16.36 -13.65 -44.08
CA GLU A 314 -16.55 -13.57 -45.54
C GLU A 314 -15.33 -14.05 -46.35
N ALA A 315 -14.19 -14.36 -45.71
CA ALA A 315 -12.95 -14.81 -46.32
C ALA A 315 -12.78 -16.33 -46.26
#